data_a64989d246b1bf629656c55541c94074
#
_entry.id   a64989d246b1bf629656c55541c94074
#
_cell.length_a   1.000
_cell.length_b   1.000
_cell.length_c   1.000
_cell.angle_alpha   90.00
_cell.angle_beta   90.00
_cell.angle_gamma   90.00
#
_symmetry.space_group_name_H-M   'P 1'
#
loop_
_entity.id
_entity.type
_entity.pdbx_description
1 polymer ?
#
loop_
_entity_poly.entity_id
_entity_poly.type
_entity_poly.pdbx_seq_one_letter_code
_entity_poly.pdbx_strand_id
1 'polypeptide(L)'
;MAQKCYAVLNRKRNKGRDFFDLAFLMSLQEKPDMTYIQQKLGISHGDDLKRHLLDKCQSLDMAVMAKDVEPFLFIPGDIKKVLYFEKLLVGYKL
;
A
#
# COMPACT_ATOMS: atom_id res chain seq x y z
N MET A 1 9.53 -4.39 0.54
CA MET A 1 8.48 -3.39 0.23
C MET A 1 8.13 -3.30 -1.24
N ALA A 2 9.08 -3.39 -2.14
CA ALA A 2 8.80 -3.30 -3.57
C ALA A 2 7.79 -4.36 -4.06
N GLN A 3 7.90 -5.60 -3.57
CA GLN A 3 6.97 -6.66 -3.93
C GLN A 3 5.53 -6.35 -3.49
N LYS A 4 5.34 -5.70 -2.34
CA LYS A 4 4.01 -5.29 -1.87
C LYS A 4 3.43 -4.16 -2.72
N CYS A 5 4.26 -3.20 -3.13
CA CYS A 5 3.85 -2.17 -4.07
C CYS A 5 3.40 -2.80 -5.39
N TYR A 6 4.17 -3.74 -5.91
CA TYR A 6 3.84 -4.45 -7.13
C TYR A 6 2.51 -5.21 -6.98
N ALA A 7 2.33 -5.91 -5.85
CA ALA A 7 1.09 -6.65 -5.61
C ALA A 7 -0.14 -5.73 -5.59
N VAL A 8 -0.04 -4.58 -4.91
CA VAL A 8 -1.13 -3.61 -4.86
C VAL A 8 -1.49 -3.11 -6.24
N LEU A 9 -0.50 -2.76 -7.06
CA LEU A 9 -0.73 -2.15 -8.37
C LEU A 9 -1.12 -3.17 -9.45
N ASN A 10 -0.64 -4.41 -9.34
CA ASN A 10 -0.81 -5.40 -10.39
C ASN A 10 -2.02 -6.31 -10.19
N ARG A 11 -2.56 -6.43 -8.99
CA ARG A 11 -3.70 -7.32 -8.74
C ARG A 11 -4.98 -6.73 -9.32
N LYS A 12 -5.75 -7.57 -10.01
CA LYS A 12 -7.10 -7.19 -10.46
C LYS A 12 -8.05 -7.07 -9.29
N ARG A 13 -7.86 -7.91 -8.26
CA ARG A 13 -8.69 -7.92 -7.05
C ARG A 13 -7.79 -7.69 -5.85
N ASN A 14 -7.84 -6.51 -5.28
CA ASN A 14 -7.00 -6.14 -4.16
C ASN A 14 -7.51 -6.74 -2.85
N LYS A 15 -6.58 -7.02 -1.94
CA LYS A 15 -6.87 -7.53 -0.59
C LYS A 15 -6.41 -6.50 0.44
N GLY A 16 -7.18 -6.36 1.51
CA GLY A 16 -6.86 -5.46 2.60
C GLY A 16 -5.50 -5.74 3.21
N ARG A 17 -5.10 -7.01 3.25
CA ARG A 17 -3.81 -7.42 3.78
C ARG A 17 -2.62 -6.79 3.06
N ASP A 18 -2.70 -6.60 1.75
CA ASP A 18 -1.61 -5.98 1.00
C ASP A 18 -1.39 -4.54 1.45
N PHE A 19 -2.47 -3.80 1.69
CA PHE A 19 -2.40 -2.44 2.20
C PHE A 19 -1.89 -2.41 3.64
N PHE A 20 -2.34 -3.34 4.48
CA PHE A 20 -1.86 -3.45 5.85
C PHE A 20 -0.36 -3.72 5.89
N ASP A 21 0.11 -4.68 5.11
CA ASP A 21 1.54 -5.03 5.06
C ASP A 21 2.37 -3.84 4.57
N LEU A 22 1.87 -3.11 3.57
CA LEU A 22 2.57 -1.93 3.05
C LEU A 22 2.62 -0.82 4.09
N ALA A 23 1.52 -0.56 4.80
CA ALA A 23 1.48 0.42 5.89
C ALA A 23 2.44 0.04 7.02
N PHE A 24 2.50 -1.24 7.35
CA PHE A 24 3.43 -1.74 8.37
C PHE A 24 4.88 -1.48 7.98
N LEU A 25 5.24 -1.78 6.73
CA LEU A 25 6.60 -1.53 6.24
C LEU A 25 6.93 -0.03 6.23
N MET A 26 5.95 0.82 5.91
CA MET A 26 6.13 2.26 5.99
C MET A 26 6.37 2.71 7.44
N SER A 27 5.72 2.09 8.41
CA SER A 27 5.95 2.39 9.83
C SER A 27 7.37 2.05 10.28
N LEU A 28 8.03 1.12 9.60
CA LEU A 28 9.42 0.75 9.83
C LEU A 28 10.41 1.64 9.05
N GLN A 29 9.92 2.68 8.36
CA GLN A 29 10.72 3.57 7.52
C GLN A 29 11.40 2.85 6.35
N GLU A 30 10.81 1.75 5.89
CA GLU A 30 11.31 1.01 4.73
C GLU A 30 11.10 1.81 3.44
N LYS A 31 12.00 1.57 2.47
CA LYS A 31 11.89 2.16 1.13
C LYS A 31 11.82 1.04 0.10
N PRO A 32 11.03 1.20 -0.98
CA PRO A 32 10.99 0.19 -2.02
C PRO A 32 12.29 0.16 -2.82
N ASP A 33 12.69 -1.03 -3.28
CA ASP A 33 13.78 -1.18 -4.23
C ASP A 33 13.28 -0.66 -5.59
N MET A 34 13.76 0.52 -5.98
CA MET A 34 13.31 1.16 -7.22
C MET A 34 13.82 0.43 -8.47
N THR A 35 14.90 -0.35 -8.38
CA THR A 35 15.33 -1.20 -9.50
C THR A 35 14.27 -2.26 -9.79
N TYR A 36 13.77 -2.92 -8.75
CA TYR A 36 12.69 -3.89 -8.88
C TYR A 36 11.42 -3.23 -9.46
N ILE A 37 11.04 -2.09 -8.92
CA ILE A 37 9.84 -1.35 -9.35
C ILE A 37 9.95 -0.97 -10.82
N GLN A 38 11.12 -0.49 -11.26
CA GLN A 38 11.34 -0.15 -12.66
C GLN A 38 11.22 -1.37 -13.57
N GLN A 39 11.81 -2.49 -13.18
CA GLN A 39 11.77 -3.72 -13.97
C GLN A 39 10.35 -4.28 -14.09
N LYS A 40 9.57 -4.22 -13.02
CA LYS A 40 8.24 -4.84 -12.98
C LYS A 40 7.12 -3.92 -13.45
N LEU A 41 7.23 -2.62 -13.17
CA LEU A 41 6.15 -1.66 -13.40
C LEU A 41 6.53 -0.51 -14.34
N GLY A 42 7.82 -0.39 -14.70
CA GLY A 42 8.29 0.70 -15.55
C GLY A 42 8.29 2.06 -14.86
N ILE A 43 8.23 2.08 -13.53
CA ILE A 43 8.22 3.30 -12.72
C ILE A 43 9.64 3.55 -12.19
N SER A 44 10.21 4.74 -12.46
CA SER A 44 11.60 5.06 -12.12
C SER A 44 11.76 5.94 -10.88
N HIS A 45 10.70 6.66 -10.48
CA HIS A 45 10.78 7.64 -9.41
C HIS A 45 9.75 7.35 -8.32
N GLY A 46 10.13 7.60 -7.06
CA GLY A 46 9.27 7.39 -5.91
C GLY A 46 7.99 8.21 -5.97
N ASP A 47 8.05 9.45 -6.49
CA ASP A 47 6.87 10.30 -6.62
C ASP A 47 5.85 9.70 -7.60
N ASP A 48 6.31 9.11 -8.70
CA ASP A 48 5.45 8.44 -9.65
C ASP A 48 4.84 7.18 -9.04
N LEU A 49 5.62 6.42 -8.27
CA LEU A 49 5.12 5.26 -7.56
C LEU A 49 4.02 5.66 -6.58
N LYS A 50 4.24 6.73 -5.82
CA LYS A 50 3.24 7.24 -4.87
C LYS A 50 1.94 7.61 -5.60
N ARG A 51 2.05 8.30 -6.74
CA ARG A 51 0.88 8.69 -7.53
C ARG A 51 0.09 7.47 -7.98
N HIS A 52 0.77 6.44 -8.50
CA HIS A 52 0.10 5.20 -8.91
C HIS A 52 -0.60 4.51 -7.73
N LEU A 53 0.04 4.48 -6.56
CA LEU A 53 -0.56 3.91 -5.36
C LEU A 53 -1.78 4.71 -4.90
N LEU A 54 -1.71 6.05 -4.94
CA LEU A 54 -2.84 6.91 -4.59
C LEU A 54 -4.01 6.71 -5.55
N ASP A 55 -3.73 6.65 -6.86
CA ASP A 55 -4.75 6.41 -7.87
C ASP A 55 -5.45 5.07 -7.62
N LYS A 56 -4.69 4.05 -7.25
CA LYS A 56 -5.26 2.74 -6.93
C LYS A 56 -6.19 2.82 -5.73
N CYS A 57 -5.78 3.52 -4.67
CA CYS A 57 -6.61 3.71 -3.48
C CYS A 57 -7.92 4.42 -3.81
N GLN A 58 -7.87 5.43 -4.69
CA GLN A 58 -9.07 6.17 -5.10
C GLN A 58 -10.03 5.31 -5.91
N SER A 59 -9.54 4.27 -6.57
CA SER A 59 -10.38 3.32 -7.32
C SER A 59 -11.04 2.28 -6.43
N LEU A 60 -10.70 2.22 -5.14
CA LEU A 60 -11.15 1.20 -4.20
C LEU A 60 -11.89 1.84 -3.03
N ASP A 61 -12.76 1.03 -2.41
CA ASP A 61 -13.37 1.38 -1.12
C ASP A 61 -12.44 0.90 0.00
N MET A 62 -11.71 1.82 0.61
CA MET A 62 -10.74 1.48 1.65
C MET A 62 -11.41 0.98 2.93
N ALA A 63 -12.69 1.33 3.17
CA ALA A 63 -13.44 0.77 4.29
C ALA A 63 -13.68 -0.74 4.08
N VAL A 64 -13.96 -1.15 2.84
CA VAL A 64 -14.09 -2.57 2.49
C VAL A 64 -12.75 -3.28 2.67
N MET A 65 -11.67 -2.66 2.23
CA MET A 65 -10.32 -3.22 2.39
C MET A 65 -9.97 -3.39 3.88
N ALA A 66 -10.33 -2.42 4.71
CA ALA A 66 -10.10 -2.49 6.15
C ALA A 66 -10.86 -3.65 6.78
N LYS A 67 -12.13 -3.83 6.43
CA LYS A 67 -12.94 -4.95 6.93
C LYS A 67 -12.40 -6.31 6.49
N ASP A 68 -11.84 -6.37 5.29
CA ASP A 68 -11.28 -7.61 4.74
C ASP A 68 -10.11 -8.13 5.60
N VAL A 69 -9.31 -7.24 6.17
CA VAL A 69 -8.16 -7.61 6.98
C VAL A 69 -8.48 -7.72 8.47
N GLU A 70 -9.57 -7.12 8.94
CA GLU A 70 -9.92 -7.05 10.37
C GLU A 70 -9.84 -8.38 11.11
N PRO A 71 -10.37 -9.51 10.57
CA PRO A 71 -10.33 -10.78 11.28
C PRO A 71 -8.92 -11.32 11.55
N PHE A 72 -7.91 -10.80 10.86
CA PHE A 72 -6.54 -11.26 10.96
C PHE A 72 -5.67 -10.38 11.86
N LEU A 73 -6.25 -9.31 12.42
CA LEU A 73 -5.49 -8.35 13.22
C LEU A 73 -5.48 -8.76 14.69
N PHE A 74 -4.29 -8.75 15.31
CA PHE A 74 -4.16 -8.95 16.76
C PHE A 74 -4.58 -7.69 17.54
N ILE A 75 -4.31 -6.52 16.99
CA ILE A 75 -4.63 -5.23 17.60
C ILE A 75 -5.76 -4.61 16.78
N PRO A 76 -7.00 -4.53 17.34
CA PRO A 76 -8.15 -4.03 16.57
C PRO A 76 -7.95 -2.62 16.01
N GLY A 77 -7.19 -1.77 16.70
CA GLY A 77 -6.91 -0.40 16.23
C GLY A 77 -6.08 -0.33 14.97
N ASP A 78 -5.41 -1.42 14.59
CA ASP A 78 -4.58 -1.47 13.38
C ASP A 78 -5.40 -1.43 12.09
N ILE A 79 -6.71 -1.62 12.16
CA ILE A 79 -7.61 -1.43 11.03
C ILE A 79 -7.47 -0.03 10.43
N LYS A 80 -7.13 0.96 11.25
CA LYS A 80 -6.94 2.34 10.82
C LYS A 80 -5.78 2.48 9.84
N LYS A 81 -4.79 1.59 9.87
CA LYS A 81 -3.68 1.59 8.92
C LYS A 81 -4.16 1.37 7.49
N VAL A 82 -5.20 0.58 7.31
CA VAL A 82 -5.80 0.36 6.00
C VAL A 82 -6.84 1.44 5.70
N LEU A 83 -7.70 1.75 6.66
CA LEU A 83 -8.77 2.73 6.47
C LEU A 83 -8.23 4.10 6.06
N TYR A 84 -7.11 4.53 6.66
CA TYR A 84 -6.47 5.83 6.41
C TYR A 84 -5.17 5.69 5.61
N PHE A 85 -5.04 4.64 4.81
CA PHE A 85 -3.83 4.35 4.05
C PHE A 85 -3.43 5.52 3.16
N GLU A 86 -4.38 6.16 2.49
CA GLU A 86 -4.08 7.31 1.62
C GLU A 86 -3.39 8.43 2.39
N LYS A 87 -3.86 8.73 3.60
CA LYS A 87 -3.25 9.78 4.43
C LYS A 87 -1.83 9.42 4.84
N LEU A 88 -1.61 8.15 5.18
CA LEU A 88 -0.28 7.66 5.53
C LEU A 88 0.67 7.78 4.34
N LEU A 89 0.19 7.41 3.16
CA LEU A 89 0.97 7.43 1.94
C LEU A 89 1.35 8.85 1.52
N VAL A 90 0.42 9.80 1.63
CA VAL A 90 0.69 11.21 1.29
C VAL A 90 1.82 11.76 2.14
N GLY A 91 1.86 11.41 3.43
CA GLY A 91 2.90 11.88 4.34
C GLY A 91 4.20 11.09 4.30
N TYR A 92 4.26 9.99 3.52
CA TYR A 92 5.42 9.11 3.49
C TYR A 92 6.29 9.42 2.27
N LYS A 93 7.60 9.47 2.48
CA LYS A 93 8.57 9.75 1.42
C LYS A 93 9.06 8.45 0.78
N LEU A 94 8.69 8.22 -0.45
CA LEU A 94 9.17 7.07 -1.24
C LEU A 94 10.44 7.45 -2.07
#